data_9f37ff3d8043ccc5814d8d8a3b96a2f0
#
_entry.id   9f37ff3d8043ccc5814d8d8a3b96a2f0
#
_cell.length_a   1.000
_cell.length_b   1.000
_cell.length_c   1.000
_cell.angle_alpha   90.00
_cell.angle_beta   90.00
_cell.angle_gamma   90.00
#
_symmetry.space_group_name_H-M   'P 1'
#
loop_
_entity.id
_entity.type
_entity.pdbx_description
1 polymer ?
#
loop_
_entity_poly.entity_id
_entity_poly.type
_entity_poly.pdbx_seq_one_letter_code
_entity_poly.pdbx_strand_id
1 'polypeptide(L)'
;GVANENTPIVGSNSATVPGAAGETLTYDQYGIPSIVLADGPGGIRVKQKYEAKNVETGETATYYQYCTAWPVDFVLAQSWDTDLLKRIGEAFGKELEEMNITILLGPSLNIHRDPLCGRNFEYFSEDPVISGTMASAITLGVQEEPGVGACLKHFSANNQESNRNAVDTIVSERTLREIYLKGFEIAVKESKPMSIMTSYNQINGVPAADSYDMNTNIARGEWGFEGLIMTDWNGGVSHPSTSMHAGNDLIMPGGASKANEIITGAEDVKPTFEANGQIGLKDELMYMFSYKSAAWGDFEVSADGTQTAEAKLGDDYTASVGEDGKILVNGQEIYREYQANFWAGTGNYKTPVTT
;
A
#
# COMPACT_ATOMS: atom_id res chain seq x y z
N GLY A 1 3.93 26.28 -0.05
CA GLY A 1 4.35 27.01 1.14
C GLY A 1 5.83 26.81 1.39
N VAL A 2 6.57 27.85 1.64
CA VAL A 2 8.02 27.77 1.94
C VAL A 2 8.16 26.94 3.21
N ALA A 3 8.75 25.74 3.09
CA ALA A 3 9.12 24.97 4.26
C ALA A 3 10.12 25.83 5.05
N ASN A 4 9.77 26.15 6.29
CA ASN A 4 10.69 26.87 7.19
C ASN A 4 11.94 25.98 7.34
N GLU A 5 13.13 26.55 7.31
CA GLU A 5 14.42 25.82 7.40
C GLU A 5 14.49 24.86 8.60
N ASN A 6 13.62 25.03 9.59
CA ASN A 6 13.53 24.22 10.81
C ASN A 6 12.33 23.25 10.84
N THR A 7 11.55 23.12 9.77
CA THR A 7 10.45 22.15 9.76
C THR A 7 11.04 20.77 9.45
N PRO A 8 10.94 19.80 10.36
CA PRO A 8 11.42 18.45 10.06
C PRO A 8 10.62 17.89 8.89
N ILE A 9 11.31 17.51 7.83
CA ILE A 9 10.71 16.78 6.71
C ILE A 9 10.53 15.35 7.20
N VAL A 10 9.27 14.92 7.27
CA VAL A 10 8.94 13.53 7.65
C VAL A 10 9.63 12.61 6.65
N GLY A 11 10.38 11.64 7.17
CA GLY A 11 11.03 10.66 6.34
C GLY A 11 12.33 11.06 5.65
N SER A 12 12.97 12.14 6.02
CA SER A 12 14.26 12.58 5.44
C SER A 12 15.41 11.58 5.72
N ASN A 13 15.37 10.42 5.04
CA ASN A 13 16.28 9.28 5.24
C ASN A 13 17.09 8.90 4.00
N SER A 14 17.14 9.76 2.97
CA SER A 14 18.00 9.54 1.82
C SER A 14 19.38 10.14 2.05
N ALA A 15 20.42 9.35 1.79
CA ALA A 15 21.81 9.82 1.75
C ALA A 15 22.13 10.45 0.38
N THR A 16 21.45 10.02 -0.67
CA THR A 16 21.68 10.45 -2.06
C THR A 16 21.01 11.78 -2.35
N VAL A 17 19.75 11.95 -1.94
CA VAL A 17 18.96 13.16 -2.18
C VAL A 17 18.54 13.77 -0.84
N PRO A 18 19.19 14.84 -0.39
CA PRO A 18 18.90 15.45 0.90
C PRO A 18 17.44 15.88 1.02
N GLY A 19 16.74 15.32 2.00
CA GLY A 19 15.34 15.59 2.28
C GLY A 19 14.34 14.72 1.55
N ALA A 20 14.76 13.82 0.67
CA ALA A 20 13.89 12.79 0.14
C ALA A 20 13.41 11.83 1.25
N ALA A 21 12.23 11.24 1.09
CA ALA A 21 11.58 10.42 2.11
C ALA A 21 12.43 9.23 2.53
N GLY A 22 13.10 8.58 1.58
CA GLY A 22 13.97 7.45 1.85
C GLY A 22 14.63 6.92 0.59
N GLU A 23 15.53 5.98 0.78
CA GLU A 23 16.16 5.22 -0.30
C GLU A 23 16.38 3.78 0.11
N THR A 24 16.36 2.86 -0.86
CA THR A 24 16.70 1.46 -0.65
C THR A 24 18.20 1.24 -0.81
N LEU A 25 18.69 0.11 -0.32
CA LEU A 25 20.07 -0.28 -0.55
C LEU A 25 20.26 -0.82 -1.97
N THR A 26 21.48 -0.59 -2.51
CA THR A 26 21.90 -1.24 -3.74
C THR A 26 22.35 -2.67 -3.45
N TYR A 27 21.95 -3.61 -4.30
CA TYR A 27 22.38 -5.01 -4.26
C TYR A 27 23.06 -5.37 -5.57
N ASP A 28 24.30 -4.91 -5.76
CA ASP A 28 25.08 -5.06 -7.00
C ASP A 28 25.19 -6.51 -7.47
N GLN A 29 25.32 -7.45 -6.54
CA GLN A 29 25.39 -8.89 -6.84
C GLN A 29 24.13 -9.45 -7.53
N TYR A 30 22.99 -8.75 -7.41
CA TYR A 30 21.72 -9.12 -8.04
C TYR A 30 21.30 -8.12 -9.12
N GLY A 31 22.10 -7.08 -9.39
CA GLY A 31 21.76 -6.02 -10.33
C GLY A 31 20.56 -5.16 -9.88
N ILE A 32 20.32 -5.06 -8.56
CA ILE A 32 19.22 -4.27 -8.00
C ILE A 32 19.77 -2.90 -7.58
N PRO A 33 19.37 -1.81 -8.28
CA PRO A 33 19.79 -0.46 -7.93
C PRO A 33 19.07 0.06 -6.68
N SER A 34 19.61 1.11 -6.07
CA SER A 34 18.88 1.90 -5.08
C SER A 34 17.68 2.61 -5.72
N ILE A 35 16.59 2.69 -5.01
CA ILE A 35 15.38 3.42 -5.37
C ILE A 35 15.25 4.59 -4.39
N VAL A 36 15.17 5.81 -4.90
CA VAL A 36 14.96 7.02 -4.10
C VAL A 36 13.48 7.41 -4.16
N LEU A 37 12.90 7.63 -2.99
CA LEU A 37 11.48 7.95 -2.83
C LEU A 37 11.34 9.38 -2.29
N ALA A 38 10.48 10.18 -2.90
CA ALA A 38 10.20 11.53 -2.42
C ALA A 38 8.71 11.80 -2.29
N ASP A 39 8.34 12.46 -1.20
CA ASP A 39 6.98 12.94 -0.99
C ASP A 39 6.64 14.06 -1.95
N GLY A 40 5.34 14.24 -2.18
CA GLY A 40 4.80 15.47 -2.70
C GLY A 40 3.83 15.40 -3.86
N PRO A 41 2.53 15.09 -3.62
CA PRO A 41 1.50 15.25 -4.66
C PRO A 41 1.44 16.66 -5.26
N GLY A 42 1.66 17.70 -4.45
CA GLY A 42 1.68 19.10 -4.89
C GLY A 42 3.08 19.64 -5.22
N GLY A 43 4.08 18.78 -5.40
CA GLY A 43 5.47 19.15 -5.70
C GLY A 43 6.48 18.36 -4.85
N ILE A 44 7.64 18.11 -5.40
CA ILE A 44 8.68 17.30 -4.76
C ILE A 44 9.11 17.94 -3.42
N ARG A 45 9.11 17.14 -2.36
CA ARG A 45 9.53 17.57 -1.03
C ARG A 45 10.93 17.10 -0.74
N VAL A 46 11.88 17.99 -0.96
CA VAL A 46 13.29 17.80 -0.65
C VAL A 46 13.83 18.96 0.19
N LYS A 47 15.00 18.80 0.76
CA LYS A 47 15.63 19.84 1.55
C LYS A 47 16.18 20.94 0.63
N GLN A 48 15.60 22.12 0.73
CA GLN A 48 15.92 23.25 -0.16
C GLN A 48 17.38 23.70 -0.09
N LYS A 49 18.00 23.61 1.09
CA LYS A 49 19.40 23.98 1.35
C LYS A 49 20.08 22.89 2.15
N TYR A 50 21.25 22.49 1.71
CA TYR A 50 22.06 21.49 2.40
C TYR A 50 23.56 21.76 2.22
N GLU A 51 24.37 21.16 3.07
CA GLU A 51 25.83 21.19 2.97
C GLU A 51 26.33 19.82 2.52
N ALA A 52 27.24 19.81 1.57
CA ALA A 52 27.91 18.61 1.12
C ALA A 52 29.38 18.92 0.79
N LYS A 53 30.21 17.86 0.85
CA LYS A 53 31.58 17.96 0.38
C LYS A 53 31.60 17.95 -1.14
N ASN A 54 32.26 18.93 -1.72
CA ASN A 54 32.59 18.92 -3.13
C ASN A 54 33.54 17.74 -3.40
N VAL A 55 33.18 16.89 -4.34
CA VAL A 55 33.92 15.64 -4.64
C VAL A 55 35.33 15.95 -5.19
N GLU A 56 35.50 17.06 -5.91
CA GLU A 56 36.77 17.46 -6.55
C GLU A 56 37.71 18.19 -5.58
N THR A 57 37.16 19.10 -4.77
CA THR A 57 37.99 19.92 -3.89
C THR A 57 38.08 19.40 -2.45
N GLY A 58 37.14 18.55 -2.03
CA GLY A 58 37.03 18.09 -0.64
C GLY A 58 36.47 19.13 0.34
N GLU A 59 36.21 20.35 -0.12
CA GLU A 59 35.70 21.43 0.70
C GLU A 59 34.19 21.31 0.90
N THR A 60 33.72 21.69 2.09
CA THR A 60 32.29 21.77 2.35
C THR A 60 31.71 23.01 1.71
N ALA A 61 30.68 22.82 0.87
CA ALA A 61 29.95 23.90 0.22
C ALA A 61 28.46 23.79 0.50
N THR A 62 27.78 24.92 0.45
CA THR A 62 26.33 24.99 0.54
C THR A 62 25.71 24.85 -0.86
N TYR A 63 24.77 23.92 -0.97
CA TYR A 63 24.00 23.67 -2.20
C TYR A 63 22.54 24.03 -1.99
N TYR A 64 21.88 24.37 -3.08
CA TYR A 64 20.46 24.69 -3.12
C TYR A 64 19.80 23.86 -4.19
N GLN A 65 18.60 23.32 -3.86
CA GLN A 65 17.74 22.63 -4.80
C GLN A 65 16.32 23.16 -4.64
N TYR A 66 15.69 23.51 -5.74
CA TYR A 66 14.36 24.08 -5.77
C TYR A 66 13.48 23.23 -6.66
N CYS A 67 12.28 22.92 -6.17
CA CYS A 67 11.29 22.16 -6.88
C CYS A 67 10.06 23.01 -7.16
N THR A 68 9.34 22.66 -8.21
CA THR A 68 8.12 23.35 -8.60
C THR A 68 7.02 23.11 -7.57
N ALA A 69 6.31 24.17 -7.19
CA ALA A 69 5.07 24.06 -6.45
C ALA A 69 3.94 23.87 -7.47
N TRP A 70 3.54 22.63 -7.71
CA TRP A 70 2.44 22.30 -8.60
C TRP A 70 1.09 22.65 -7.93
N PRO A 71 0.05 22.93 -8.71
CA PRO A 71 -1.30 22.98 -8.16
C PRO A 71 -1.64 21.65 -7.46
N VAL A 72 -2.32 21.74 -6.32
CA VAL A 72 -2.70 20.52 -5.57
C VAL A 72 -3.77 19.72 -6.32
N ASP A 73 -3.82 18.42 -6.07
CA ASP A 73 -4.65 17.46 -6.82
C ASP A 73 -6.12 17.87 -6.89
N PHE A 74 -6.67 18.42 -5.78
CA PHE A 74 -8.03 18.95 -5.77
C PHE A 74 -8.24 20.05 -6.81
N VAL A 75 -7.30 20.99 -6.94
CA VAL A 75 -7.39 22.10 -7.92
C VAL A 75 -7.25 21.56 -9.35
N LEU A 76 -6.32 20.62 -9.56
CA LEU A 76 -6.15 20.00 -10.86
C LEU A 76 -7.40 19.26 -11.33
N ALA A 77 -8.07 18.55 -10.42
CA ALA A 77 -9.32 17.85 -10.73
C ALA A 77 -10.46 18.76 -11.19
N GLN A 78 -10.47 20.04 -10.74
CA GLN A 78 -11.50 21.00 -11.17
C GLN A 78 -11.40 21.37 -12.67
N SER A 79 -10.28 21.09 -13.30
CA SER A 79 -10.12 21.33 -14.74
C SER A 79 -10.91 20.35 -15.60
N TRP A 80 -11.15 19.13 -15.11
CA TRP A 80 -11.73 18.01 -15.86
C TRP A 80 -10.96 17.69 -17.16
N ASP A 81 -9.69 18.07 -17.21
CA ASP A 81 -8.83 17.99 -18.40
C ASP A 81 -7.70 16.97 -18.15
N THR A 82 -7.89 15.75 -18.64
CA THR A 82 -6.91 14.67 -18.50
C THR A 82 -5.63 14.93 -19.30
N ASP A 83 -5.73 15.65 -20.43
CA ASP A 83 -4.55 16.01 -21.24
C ASP A 83 -3.69 17.03 -20.50
N LEU A 84 -4.32 17.97 -19.78
CA LEU A 84 -3.61 18.90 -18.92
C LEU A 84 -2.87 18.16 -17.81
N LEU A 85 -3.54 17.23 -17.12
CA LEU A 85 -2.93 16.46 -16.03
C LEU A 85 -1.77 15.60 -16.55
N LYS A 86 -1.92 14.97 -17.71
CA LYS A 86 -0.83 14.21 -18.34
C LYS A 86 0.38 15.11 -18.60
N ARG A 87 0.19 16.29 -19.21
CA ARG A 87 1.28 17.24 -19.46
C ARG A 87 1.96 17.75 -18.18
N ILE A 88 1.19 17.96 -17.10
CA ILE A 88 1.74 18.27 -15.78
C ILE A 88 2.58 17.09 -15.28
N GLY A 89 2.07 15.87 -15.40
CA GLY A 89 2.80 14.66 -15.07
C GLY A 89 4.13 14.53 -15.83
N GLU A 90 4.15 14.80 -17.12
CA GLU A 90 5.36 14.79 -17.96
C GLU A 90 6.42 15.81 -17.46
N ALA A 91 5.98 17.01 -17.10
CA ALA A 91 6.87 18.01 -16.54
C ALA A 91 7.36 17.63 -15.13
N PHE A 92 6.50 16.99 -14.34
CA PHE A 92 6.84 16.49 -13.01
C PHE A 92 7.83 15.33 -13.10
N GLY A 93 7.65 14.40 -14.05
CA GLY A 93 8.56 13.28 -14.29
C GLY A 93 9.98 13.75 -14.62
N LYS A 94 10.13 14.76 -15.47
CA LYS A 94 11.43 15.39 -15.78
C LYS A 94 12.07 16.02 -14.55
N GLU A 95 11.30 16.69 -13.71
CA GLU A 95 11.82 17.28 -12.47
C GLU A 95 12.30 16.20 -11.49
N LEU A 96 11.59 15.06 -11.41
CA LEU A 96 12.00 13.90 -10.61
C LEU A 96 13.33 13.31 -11.10
N GLU A 97 13.49 13.15 -12.42
CA GLU A 97 14.73 12.70 -13.03
C GLU A 97 15.88 13.66 -12.72
N GLU A 98 15.67 14.97 -12.93
CA GLU A 98 16.68 16.01 -12.62
C GLU A 98 17.10 16.01 -11.15
N MET A 99 16.18 15.65 -10.25
CA MET A 99 16.44 15.54 -8.81
C MET A 99 16.95 14.15 -8.37
N ASN A 100 17.15 13.24 -9.32
CA ASN A 100 17.59 11.86 -9.04
C ASN A 100 16.62 11.09 -8.13
N ILE A 101 15.34 11.26 -8.34
CA ILE A 101 14.26 10.60 -7.59
C ILE A 101 13.60 9.57 -8.48
N THR A 102 13.52 8.33 -8.00
CA THR A 102 12.95 7.20 -8.74
C THR A 102 11.43 7.15 -8.62
N ILE A 103 10.88 7.34 -7.43
CA ILE A 103 9.44 7.23 -7.17
C ILE A 103 8.91 8.48 -6.48
N LEU A 104 7.93 9.11 -7.12
CA LEU A 104 7.08 10.10 -6.50
C LEU A 104 6.07 9.39 -5.58
N LEU A 105 6.01 9.76 -4.30
CA LEU A 105 4.96 9.32 -3.38
C LEU A 105 3.67 10.13 -3.62
N GLY A 106 3.07 9.87 -4.75
CA GLY A 106 1.87 10.49 -5.32
C GLY A 106 1.55 9.90 -6.70
N PRO A 107 0.37 10.15 -7.24
CA PRO A 107 -0.72 10.99 -6.70
C PRO A 107 -1.48 10.32 -5.53
N SER A 108 -2.22 11.15 -4.79
CA SER A 108 -3.10 10.71 -3.71
C SER A 108 -4.55 10.72 -4.19
N LEU A 109 -5.30 9.63 -3.95
CA LEU A 109 -6.66 9.49 -4.52
C LEU A 109 -7.72 8.95 -3.56
N ASN A 110 -7.55 9.19 -2.26
CA ASN A 110 -8.64 8.91 -1.32
C ASN A 110 -9.84 9.82 -1.56
N ILE A 111 -11.02 9.36 -1.17
CA ILE A 111 -12.28 10.04 -1.45
C ILE A 111 -12.52 11.19 -0.48
N HIS A 112 -12.96 12.35 -0.98
CA HIS A 112 -13.43 13.49 -0.19
C HIS A 112 -14.76 13.16 0.51
N ARG A 113 -14.71 12.36 1.56
CA ARG A 113 -15.91 11.95 2.30
C ARG A 113 -16.33 12.99 3.35
N ASP A 114 -15.35 13.57 4.02
CA ASP A 114 -15.56 14.61 5.04
C ASP A 114 -14.83 15.88 4.60
N PRO A 115 -15.55 17.01 4.43
CA PRO A 115 -14.93 18.27 4.04
C PRO A 115 -13.89 18.79 5.04
N LEU A 116 -13.93 18.31 6.29
CA LEU A 116 -12.97 18.68 7.33
C LEU A 116 -11.72 17.77 7.37
N CYS A 117 -11.61 16.78 6.49
CA CYS A 117 -10.40 15.97 6.40
C CYS A 117 -9.20 16.83 5.99
N GLY A 118 -8.15 16.83 6.83
CA GLY A 118 -6.99 17.71 6.68
C GLY A 118 -6.13 17.45 5.43
N ARG A 119 -6.38 16.33 4.72
CA ARG A 119 -5.64 15.94 3.52
C ARG A 119 -6.44 16.05 2.22
N ASN A 120 -7.66 16.61 2.26
CA ASN A 120 -8.47 16.77 1.05
C ASN A 120 -7.76 17.60 -0.04
N PHE A 121 -6.82 18.47 0.31
CA PHE A 121 -6.06 19.26 -0.68
C PHE A 121 -5.26 18.39 -1.66
N GLU A 122 -4.77 17.23 -1.21
CA GLU A 122 -3.97 16.30 -2.02
C GLU A 122 -4.79 15.15 -2.62
N TYR A 123 -6.11 15.16 -2.49
CA TYR A 123 -7.04 14.21 -3.10
C TYR A 123 -7.85 14.88 -4.20
N PHE A 124 -8.26 14.14 -5.23
CA PHE A 124 -8.89 14.73 -6.41
C PHE A 124 -10.36 15.09 -6.21
N SER A 125 -11.17 14.17 -5.68
CA SER A 125 -12.64 14.31 -5.69
C SER A 125 -13.33 13.43 -4.66
N GLU A 126 -14.62 13.69 -4.44
CA GLU A 126 -15.56 12.75 -3.80
C GLU A 126 -16.01 11.63 -4.76
N ASP A 127 -15.87 11.84 -6.06
CA ASP A 127 -16.24 10.90 -7.11
C ASP A 127 -15.04 9.98 -7.42
N PRO A 128 -15.19 8.65 -7.27
CA PRO A 128 -14.10 7.71 -7.51
C PRO A 128 -13.70 7.61 -9.00
N VAL A 129 -14.61 7.92 -9.93
CA VAL A 129 -14.29 7.90 -11.37
C VAL A 129 -13.41 9.10 -11.69
N ILE A 130 -13.77 10.30 -11.23
CA ILE A 130 -12.92 11.49 -11.39
C ILE A 130 -11.56 11.25 -10.74
N SER A 131 -11.55 10.77 -9.49
CA SER A 131 -10.29 10.50 -8.77
C SER A 131 -9.40 9.52 -9.52
N GLY A 132 -9.95 8.41 -9.99
CA GLY A 132 -9.19 7.39 -10.73
C GLY A 132 -8.69 7.87 -12.09
N THR A 133 -9.53 8.56 -12.85
CA THR A 133 -9.17 9.07 -14.19
C THR A 133 -8.10 10.17 -14.11
N MET A 134 -8.22 11.10 -13.16
CA MET A 134 -7.23 12.16 -12.98
C MET A 134 -5.90 11.60 -12.45
N ALA A 135 -5.95 10.67 -11.48
CA ALA A 135 -4.76 9.99 -11.01
C ALA A 135 -4.07 9.17 -12.12
N SER A 136 -4.85 8.53 -12.98
CA SER A 136 -4.32 7.80 -14.14
C SER A 136 -3.59 8.74 -15.09
N ALA A 137 -4.19 9.88 -15.43
CA ALA A 137 -3.61 10.84 -16.36
C ALA A 137 -2.26 11.40 -15.87
N ILE A 138 -2.18 11.83 -14.60
CA ILE A 138 -0.93 12.35 -14.04
C ILE A 138 0.14 11.24 -13.90
N THR A 139 -0.26 10.02 -13.53
CA THR A 139 0.63 8.85 -13.45
C THR A 139 1.24 8.52 -14.79
N LEU A 140 0.43 8.49 -15.86
CA LEU A 140 0.92 8.27 -17.23
C LEU A 140 1.95 9.33 -17.60
N GLY A 141 1.70 10.59 -17.29
CA GLY A 141 2.65 11.66 -17.58
C GLY A 141 3.96 11.51 -16.81
N VAL A 142 3.91 11.26 -15.50
CA VAL A 142 5.12 11.05 -14.67
C VAL A 142 5.97 9.90 -15.23
N GLN A 143 5.33 8.81 -15.63
CA GLN A 143 5.99 7.59 -16.10
C GLN A 143 6.41 7.63 -17.58
N GLU A 144 6.17 8.72 -18.31
CA GLU A 144 6.78 8.97 -19.62
C GLU A 144 8.30 9.13 -19.50
N GLU A 145 8.78 9.58 -18.34
CA GLU A 145 10.22 9.69 -18.07
C GLU A 145 10.79 8.31 -17.69
N PRO A 146 11.77 7.77 -18.43
CA PRO A 146 12.34 6.45 -18.17
C PRO A 146 13.00 6.35 -16.78
N GLY A 147 12.63 5.33 -16.01
CA GLY A 147 13.21 5.09 -14.68
C GLY A 147 12.54 5.88 -13.56
N VAL A 148 11.53 6.68 -13.88
CA VAL A 148 10.72 7.43 -12.92
C VAL A 148 9.34 6.84 -12.80
N GLY A 149 8.78 6.79 -11.60
CA GLY A 149 7.47 6.22 -11.36
C GLY A 149 6.64 6.96 -10.33
N ALA A 150 5.34 6.66 -10.35
CA ALA A 150 4.36 7.17 -9.42
C ALA A 150 3.95 6.10 -8.40
N CYS A 151 3.51 6.57 -7.22
CA CYS A 151 2.99 5.75 -6.14
C CYS A 151 1.56 6.18 -5.80
N LEU A 152 0.58 5.38 -6.18
CA LEU A 152 -0.81 5.63 -5.82
C LEU A 152 -1.00 5.47 -4.31
N LYS A 153 -1.61 6.45 -3.65
CA LYS A 153 -1.81 6.42 -2.20
C LYS A 153 -3.12 7.06 -1.76
N HIS A 154 -3.66 6.73 -0.60
CA HIS A 154 -3.26 5.67 0.32
C HIS A 154 -4.26 4.52 0.17
N PHE A 155 -3.79 3.35 -0.13
CA PHE A 155 -4.59 2.17 -0.46
C PHE A 155 -4.99 1.42 0.83
N SER A 156 -6.25 1.55 1.30
CA SER A 156 -7.31 2.42 0.83
C SER A 156 -8.14 2.98 2.02
N ALA A 157 -9.14 3.78 1.69
CA ALA A 157 -10.12 4.30 2.65
C ALA A 157 -9.56 5.19 3.78
N ASN A 158 -8.43 5.86 3.57
CA ASN A 158 -7.90 6.88 4.48
C ASN A 158 -8.62 8.21 4.27
N ASN A 159 -9.84 8.34 4.81
CA ASN A 159 -10.73 9.48 4.55
C ASN A 159 -10.86 10.44 5.75
N GLN A 160 -10.08 10.24 6.79
CA GLN A 160 -9.94 11.12 7.95
C GLN A 160 -8.53 11.06 8.52
N GLU A 161 -8.09 12.16 9.12
CA GLU A 161 -6.78 12.25 9.75
C GLU A 161 -6.83 12.07 11.28
N SER A 162 -8.01 12.23 11.89
CA SER A 162 -8.18 11.97 13.32
C SER A 162 -7.98 10.49 13.61
N ASN A 163 -7.03 10.19 14.49
CA ASN A 163 -6.64 8.81 14.86
C ASN A 163 -6.27 7.92 13.65
N ARG A 164 -5.72 8.48 12.59
CA ARG A 164 -5.49 7.80 11.31
C ARG A 164 -4.68 6.50 11.43
N ASN A 165 -3.78 6.43 12.42
CA ASN A 165 -2.92 5.26 12.64
C ASN A 165 -3.65 4.03 13.20
N ALA A 166 -4.87 4.21 13.74
CA ALA A 166 -5.59 3.14 14.42
C ALA A 166 -7.10 3.14 14.16
N VAL A 167 -7.62 4.09 13.37
CA VAL A 167 -9.05 4.11 13.03
C VAL A 167 -9.43 2.87 12.23
N ASP A 168 -10.58 2.28 12.55
CA ASP A 168 -11.15 1.17 11.79
C ASP A 168 -12.29 1.68 10.91
N THR A 169 -12.12 1.55 9.61
CA THR A 169 -13.12 1.92 8.61
C THR A 169 -14.09 0.78 8.42
N ILE A 170 -15.27 0.89 9.02
CA ILE A 170 -16.33 -0.09 8.88
C ILE A 170 -17.10 0.17 7.59
N VAL A 171 -17.03 -0.76 6.65
CA VAL A 171 -17.60 -0.58 5.31
C VAL A 171 -18.05 -1.91 4.70
N SER A 172 -19.16 -1.91 3.95
CA SER A 172 -19.57 -3.08 3.18
C SER A 172 -18.64 -3.32 1.99
N GLU A 173 -18.53 -4.55 1.53
CA GLU A 173 -17.72 -4.88 0.34
C GLU A 173 -18.17 -4.08 -0.88
N ARG A 174 -19.47 -3.98 -1.12
CA ARG A 174 -20.02 -3.22 -2.23
C ARG A 174 -19.55 -1.76 -2.19
N THR A 175 -19.69 -1.11 -1.06
CA THR A 175 -19.26 0.29 -0.88
C THR A 175 -17.75 0.43 -1.02
N LEU A 176 -17.00 -0.51 -0.46
CA LEU A 176 -15.55 -0.54 -0.58
C LEU A 176 -15.13 -0.60 -2.06
N ARG A 177 -15.69 -1.53 -2.83
CA ARG A 177 -15.36 -1.74 -4.26
C ARG A 177 -15.87 -0.62 -5.15
N GLU A 178 -17.08 -0.13 -4.94
CA GLU A 178 -17.72 0.86 -5.83
C GLU A 178 -17.21 2.29 -5.57
N ILE A 179 -16.70 2.59 -4.37
CA ILE A 179 -16.26 3.94 -3.99
C ILE A 179 -14.76 3.96 -3.64
N TYR A 180 -14.34 3.27 -2.57
CA TYR A 180 -13.00 3.46 -2.00
C TYR A 180 -11.88 2.76 -2.77
N LEU A 181 -12.18 1.67 -3.45
CA LEU A 181 -11.25 0.95 -4.32
C LEU A 181 -11.36 1.37 -5.79
N LYS A 182 -12.50 1.92 -6.20
CA LYS A 182 -12.79 2.18 -7.62
C LYS A 182 -11.80 3.11 -8.28
N GLY A 183 -11.39 4.18 -7.62
CA GLY A 183 -10.37 5.10 -8.13
C GLY A 183 -9.02 4.40 -8.34
N PHE A 184 -8.61 3.57 -7.38
CA PHE A 184 -7.39 2.77 -7.49
C PHE A 184 -7.48 1.73 -8.62
N GLU A 185 -8.62 1.04 -8.76
CA GLU A 185 -8.85 0.09 -9.86
C GLU A 185 -8.65 0.75 -11.22
N ILE A 186 -9.27 1.92 -11.43
CA ILE A 186 -9.15 2.68 -12.68
C ILE A 186 -7.68 3.05 -12.91
N ALA A 187 -7.03 3.66 -11.94
CA ALA A 187 -5.67 4.13 -12.08
C ALA A 187 -4.68 2.97 -12.31
N VAL A 188 -4.81 1.85 -11.61
CA VAL A 188 -3.96 0.67 -11.81
C VAL A 188 -4.11 0.13 -13.24
N LYS A 189 -5.36 -0.07 -13.70
CA LYS A 189 -5.62 -0.67 -15.01
C LYS A 189 -5.22 0.24 -16.17
N GLU A 190 -5.42 1.54 -16.04
CA GLU A 190 -5.17 2.50 -17.11
C GLU A 190 -3.72 2.97 -17.18
N SER A 191 -3.06 3.17 -16.02
CA SER A 191 -1.73 3.79 -15.99
C SER A 191 -0.60 2.86 -15.56
N LYS A 192 -0.89 1.67 -15.04
CA LYS A 192 0.11 0.69 -14.56
C LYS A 192 1.17 1.38 -13.68
N PRO A 193 0.78 1.94 -12.54
CA PRO A 193 1.69 2.69 -11.68
C PRO A 193 2.85 1.83 -11.22
N MET A 194 4.02 2.44 -11.04
CA MET A 194 5.21 1.73 -10.55
C MET A 194 5.02 1.20 -9.13
N SER A 195 4.20 1.90 -8.33
CA SER A 195 3.97 1.49 -6.95
C SER A 195 2.61 1.90 -6.39
N ILE A 196 2.24 1.25 -5.28
CA ILE A 196 1.08 1.57 -4.45
C ILE A 196 1.55 1.66 -3.01
N MET A 197 1.00 2.62 -2.25
CA MET A 197 1.24 2.75 -0.80
C MET A 197 -0.03 2.40 -0.04
N THR A 198 0.07 1.42 0.88
CA THR A 198 -1.03 1.04 1.76
C THR A 198 -1.29 2.11 2.81
N SER A 199 -2.54 2.25 3.23
CA SER A 199 -2.95 3.28 4.19
C SER A 199 -2.71 2.87 5.65
N TYR A 200 -2.79 3.85 6.56
CA TYR A 200 -2.61 3.63 8.00
C TYR A 200 -3.78 2.92 8.67
N ASN A 201 -5.00 3.20 8.21
CA ASN A 201 -6.23 2.76 8.86
C ASN A 201 -6.43 1.24 8.73
N GLN A 202 -7.27 0.74 9.60
CA GLN A 202 -7.84 -0.58 9.44
C GLN A 202 -9.09 -0.50 8.54
N ILE A 203 -9.42 -1.63 7.92
CA ILE A 203 -10.68 -1.83 7.20
C ILE A 203 -11.33 -3.09 7.75
N ASN A 204 -12.49 -2.94 8.37
CA ASN A 204 -13.23 -4.04 8.98
C ASN A 204 -12.37 -4.86 9.98
N GLY A 205 -11.53 -4.19 10.76
CA GLY A 205 -10.68 -4.79 11.77
C GLY A 205 -9.31 -5.28 11.29
N VAL A 206 -8.99 -5.13 9.99
CA VAL A 206 -7.69 -5.53 9.42
C VAL A 206 -6.89 -4.29 9.00
N PRO A 207 -5.65 -4.12 9.45
CA PRO A 207 -4.79 -3.05 8.96
C PRO A 207 -4.63 -3.13 7.44
N ALA A 208 -4.75 -2.01 6.75
CA ALA A 208 -4.69 -2.01 5.28
C ALA A 208 -3.38 -2.62 4.74
N ALA A 209 -2.26 -2.38 5.42
CA ALA A 209 -0.98 -2.98 5.06
C ALA A 209 -0.94 -4.50 5.25
N ASP A 210 -1.70 -5.03 6.20
CA ASP A 210 -1.75 -6.46 6.53
C ASP A 210 -2.85 -7.21 5.77
N SER A 211 -3.57 -6.52 4.88
CA SER A 211 -4.69 -7.10 4.15
C SER A 211 -4.25 -7.85 2.90
N TYR A 212 -4.16 -9.17 3.00
CA TYR A 212 -3.89 -10.06 1.86
C TYR A 212 -4.93 -9.90 0.76
N ASP A 213 -6.20 -9.75 1.13
CA ASP A 213 -7.29 -9.57 0.17
C ASP A 213 -7.11 -8.31 -0.67
N MET A 214 -6.79 -7.17 -0.05
CA MET A 214 -6.56 -5.95 -0.80
C MET A 214 -5.28 -6.00 -1.63
N ASN A 215 -4.17 -6.38 -0.99
CA ASN A 215 -2.85 -6.22 -1.59
C ASN A 215 -2.57 -7.33 -2.63
N THR A 216 -2.92 -8.57 -2.30
CA THR A 216 -2.65 -9.72 -3.17
C THR A 216 -3.84 -10.08 -4.04
N ASN A 217 -5.01 -10.37 -3.45
CA ASN A 217 -6.14 -10.86 -4.25
C ASN A 217 -6.70 -9.77 -5.17
N ILE A 218 -6.96 -8.58 -4.66
CA ILE A 218 -7.58 -7.50 -5.43
C ILE A 218 -6.53 -6.79 -6.30
N ALA A 219 -5.51 -6.17 -5.69
CA ALA A 219 -4.57 -5.37 -6.48
C ALA A 219 -3.79 -6.23 -7.48
N ARG A 220 -3.15 -7.31 -7.04
CA ARG A 220 -2.35 -8.16 -7.92
C ARG A 220 -3.21 -9.13 -8.73
N GLY A 221 -4.15 -9.83 -8.09
CA GLY A 221 -4.96 -10.88 -8.72
C GLY A 221 -6.04 -10.34 -9.65
N GLU A 222 -6.93 -9.46 -9.17
CA GLU A 222 -8.06 -8.97 -9.96
C GLU A 222 -7.68 -7.85 -10.93
N TRP A 223 -6.80 -6.92 -10.50
CA TRP A 223 -6.43 -5.76 -11.32
C TRP A 223 -5.16 -5.98 -12.13
N GLY A 224 -4.38 -7.02 -11.82
CA GLY A 224 -3.12 -7.32 -12.50
C GLY A 224 -2.00 -6.33 -12.17
N PHE A 225 -1.97 -5.82 -10.93
CA PHE A 225 -0.89 -4.94 -10.50
C PHE A 225 0.43 -5.69 -10.35
N GLU A 226 1.44 -5.28 -11.08
CA GLU A 226 2.77 -5.92 -11.11
C GLU A 226 3.86 -5.10 -10.41
N GLY A 227 3.52 -3.89 -9.95
CA GLY A 227 4.47 -2.98 -9.32
C GLY A 227 4.75 -3.28 -7.85
N LEU A 228 5.45 -2.35 -7.21
CA LEU A 228 5.87 -2.44 -5.82
C LEU A 228 4.75 -1.95 -4.89
N ILE A 229 4.41 -2.73 -3.87
CA ILE A 229 3.52 -2.30 -2.78
C ILE A 229 4.37 -1.93 -1.57
N MET A 230 4.17 -0.73 -1.03
CA MET A 230 4.87 -0.26 0.17
C MET A 230 3.89 0.14 1.26
N THR A 231 4.34 0.07 2.51
CA THR A 231 3.56 0.61 3.62
C THR A 231 3.69 2.13 3.67
N ASP A 232 2.66 2.82 4.16
CA ASP A 232 2.84 4.17 4.67
C ASP A 232 3.78 4.15 5.90
N TRP A 233 4.24 5.31 6.35
CA TRP A 233 5.32 5.45 7.33
C TRP A 233 4.98 4.81 8.67
N ASN A 234 5.70 3.77 9.02
CA ASN A 234 5.47 2.86 10.15
C ASN A 234 4.23 1.95 10.06
N GLY A 235 3.43 2.02 9.01
CA GLY A 235 2.33 1.09 8.75
C GLY A 235 1.12 1.17 9.70
N GLY A 236 0.99 2.24 10.49
CA GLY A 236 -0.09 2.36 11.48
C GLY A 236 0.03 1.31 12.59
N VAL A 237 -1.00 0.48 12.74
CA VAL A 237 -1.02 -0.66 13.69
C VAL A 237 -0.68 -2.00 13.04
N SER A 238 -0.17 -1.99 11.82
CA SER A 238 0.23 -3.19 11.11
C SER A 238 1.53 -3.80 11.66
N HIS A 239 1.76 -5.06 11.30
CA HIS A 239 2.96 -5.80 11.66
C HIS A 239 3.83 -6.06 10.43
N PRO A 240 5.13 -5.70 10.42
CA PRO A 240 6.00 -5.85 9.26
C PRO A 240 6.00 -7.25 8.63
N SER A 241 6.03 -8.32 9.42
CA SER A 241 5.96 -9.69 8.91
C SER A 241 4.63 -9.99 8.22
N THR A 242 3.52 -9.60 8.84
CA THR A 242 2.17 -9.79 8.26
C THR A 242 1.99 -8.92 7.00
N SER A 243 2.49 -7.69 7.03
CA SER A 243 2.43 -6.80 5.86
C SER A 243 3.19 -7.38 4.65
N MET A 244 4.39 -7.94 4.87
CA MET A 244 5.14 -8.64 3.81
C MET A 244 4.37 -9.86 3.30
N HIS A 245 3.81 -10.66 4.20
CA HIS A 245 2.99 -11.81 3.83
C HIS A 245 1.74 -11.40 3.04
N ALA A 246 1.12 -10.30 3.40
CA ALA A 246 -0.05 -9.75 2.71
C ALA A 246 0.26 -9.18 1.31
N GLY A 247 1.52 -9.10 0.91
CA GLY A 247 1.93 -8.69 -0.44
C GLY A 247 2.59 -7.31 -0.53
N ASN A 248 3.00 -6.70 0.61
CA ASN A 248 3.91 -5.57 0.55
C ASN A 248 5.33 -6.04 0.22
N ASP A 249 6.04 -5.23 -0.54
CA ASP A 249 7.43 -5.47 -0.94
C ASP A 249 8.41 -4.58 -0.17
N LEU A 250 7.92 -3.48 0.39
CA LEU A 250 8.74 -2.49 1.09
C LEU A 250 8.04 -1.97 2.35
N ILE A 251 8.69 -2.18 3.49
CA ILE A 251 8.23 -1.68 4.79
C ILE A 251 8.93 -0.36 5.11
N MET A 252 8.16 0.73 5.17
CA MET A 252 8.71 2.06 5.42
C MET A 252 8.55 2.49 6.88
N PRO A 253 9.55 3.16 7.50
CA PRO A 253 10.87 3.51 6.96
C PRO A 253 11.90 2.37 7.02
N GLY A 254 11.54 1.15 7.37
CA GLY A 254 12.47 0.04 7.56
C GLY A 254 13.22 0.11 8.90
N GLY A 255 14.43 -0.44 8.94
CA GLY A 255 15.28 -0.48 10.12
C GLY A 255 15.45 -1.89 10.72
N ALA A 256 16.48 -2.07 11.55
CA ALA A 256 16.88 -3.38 12.07
C ALA A 256 15.78 -4.11 12.86
N SER A 257 14.99 -3.39 13.64
CA SER A 257 13.88 -3.99 14.40
C SER A 257 12.82 -4.60 13.47
N LYS A 258 12.42 -3.86 12.43
CA LYS A 258 11.43 -4.33 11.47
C LYS A 258 11.98 -5.46 10.61
N ALA A 259 13.25 -5.39 10.21
CA ALA A 259 13.90 -6.48 9.50
C ALA A 259 13.95 -7.77 10.33
N ASN A 260 14.26 -7.67 11.64
CA ASN A 260 14.25 -8.82 12.52
C ASN A 260 12.83 -9.39 12.70
N GLU A 261 11.82 -8.56 12.80
CA GLU A 261 10.43 -9.00 12.90
C GLU A 261 10.00 -9.75 11.62
N ILE A 262 10.38 -9.24 10.44
CA ILE A 262 10.10 -9.93 9.17
C ILE A 262 10.81 -11.28 9.13
N ILE A 263 12.09 -11.36 9.51
CA ILE A 263 12.86 -12.59 9.49
C ILE A 263 12.27 -13.64 10.44
N THR A 264 11.95 -13.26 11.67
CA THR A 264 11.37 -14.16 12.66
C THR A 264 9.95 -14.59 12.28
N GLY A 265 9.12 -13.66 11.82
CA GLY A 265 7.78 -14.00 11.32
C GLY A 265 7.81 -14.87 10.05
N ALA A 266 8.79 -14.68 9.18
CA ALA A 266 8.97 -15.53 8.01
C ALA A 266 9.41 -16.96 8.37
N GLU A 267 10.14 -17.16 9.48
CA GLU A 267 10.49 -18.49 9.97
C GLU A 267 9.24 -19.26 10.44
N ASP A 268 8.27 -18.60 11.01
CA ASP A 268 6.99 -19.21 11.39
C ASP A 268 6.10 -19.54 10.18
N VAL A 269 6.21 -18.76 9.09
CA VAL A 269 5.45 -18.95 7.85
C VAL A 269 6.18 -19.86 6.85
N LYS A 270 7.51 -19.88 6.86
CA LYS A 270 8.35 -20.62 5.93
C LYS A 270 8.05 -22.14 5.85
N PRO A 271 7.76 -22.85 6.95
CA PRO A 271 7.35 -24.25 6.87
C PRO A 271 6.07 -24.46 6.06
N THR A 272 5.19 -23.49 6.01
CA THR A 272 3.95 -23.52 5.24
C THR A 272 4.21 -23.40 3.74
N PHE A 273 5.14 -22.54 3.35
CA PHE A 273 5.58 -22.37 1.97
C PHE A 273 6.29 -23.61 1.44
N GLU A 274 7.20 -24.19 2.23
CA GLU A 274 8.00 -25.32 1.81
C GLU A 274 7.21 -26.64 1.83
N ALA A 275 6.24 -26.79 2.72
CA ALA A 275 5.50 -28.03 2.89
C ALA A 275 4.45 -28.29 1.81
N ASN A 276 3.83 -27.25 1.25
CA ASN A 276 2.66 -27.44 0.38
C ASN A 276 2.89 -27.04 -1.08
N GLY A 277 3.99 -26.38 -1.44
CA GLY A 277 4.20 -25.89 -2.82
C GLY A 277 3.06 -25.00 -3.34
N GLN A 278 2.06 -24.77 -2.53
CA GLN A 278 0.90 -23.91 -2.75
C GLN A 278 0.92 -22.82 -1.69
N ILE A 279 1.24 -21.64 -2.14
CA ILE A 279 0.92 -20.42 -1.43
C ILE A 279 -0.61 -20.36 -1.45
N GLY A 280 -1.28 -20.66 -0.49
CA GLY A 280 -2.67 -20.44 -0.66
C GLY A 280 -3.48 -20.94 0.53
N LEU A 281 -3.64 -22.21 0.67
CA LEU A 281 -4.70 -22.69 1.52
C LEU A 281 -4.40 -22.51 3.01
N LYS A 282 -3.19 -22.85 3.45
CA LYS A 282 -2.83 -22.67 4.87
C LYS A 282 -2.59 -21.21 5.21
N ASP A 283 -1.99 -20.46 4.28
CA ASP A 283 -1.75 -19.04 4.45
C ASP A 283 -3.08 -18.27 4.48
N GLU A 284 -4.01 -18.59 3.61
CA GLU A 284 -5.35 -18.01 3.63
C GLU A 284 -6.12 -18.35 4.90
N LEU A 285 -6.03 -19.58 5.37
CA LEU A 285 -6.63 -19.97 6.63
C LEU A 285 -5.96 -19.29 7.82
N MET A 286 -4.64 -19.21 7.85
CA MET A 286 -3.89 -18.47 8.87
C MET A 286 -4.24 -17.00 8.86
N TYR A 287 -4.36 -16.39 7.68
CA TYR A 287 -4.79 -15.02 7.51
C TYR A 287 -6.23 -14.81 8.02
N MET A 288 -7.15 -15.66 7.61
CA MET A 288 -8.54 -15.63 8.06
C MET A 288 -8.66 -15.74 9.59
N PHE A 289 -7.80 -16.53 10.22
CA PHE A 289 -7.85 -16.81 11.64
C PHE A 289 -6.98 -15.91 12.51
N SER A 290 -5.88 -15.41 12.02
CA SER A 290 -4.91 -14.63 12.80
C SER A 290 -5.47 -13.32 13.37
N TYR A 291 -6.34 -12.65 12.66
CA TYR A 291 -6.94 -11.38 13.08
C TYR A 291 -8.01 -11.49 14.16
N LYS A 292 -8.51 -12.68 14.41
CA LYS A 292 -9.45 -12.97 15.49
C LYS A 292 -8.91 -14.02 16.44
N SER A 293 -7.60 -14.20 16.45
CA SER A 293 -6.89 -15.37 16.95
C SER A 293 -7.22 -15.82 18.37
N ALA A 294 -7.56 -14.93 19.26
CA ALA A 294 -7.86 -15.31 20.66
C ALA A 294 -9.11 -16.18 20.85
N ALA A 295 -9.96 -16.26 19.82
CA ALA A 295 -11.24 -16.99 19.89
C ALA A 295 -11.31 -18.19 18.95
N TRP A 296 -10.27 -18.45 18.13
CA TRP A 296 -10.40 -19.30 16.95
C TRP A 296 -9.68 -20.65 17.04
N GLY A 297 -8.98 -20.94 18.11
CA GLY A 297 -8.31 -22.24 18.30
C GLY A 297 -7.19 -22.52 17.31
N ASP A 298 -6.53 -23.64 17.51
CA ASP A 298 -5.43 -24.10 16.66
C ASP A 298 -5.97 -24.74 15.38
N PHE A 299 -5.35 -24.42 14.25
CA PHE A 299 -5.64 -25.01 12.96
C PHE A 299 -4.40 -25.66 12.39
N GLU A 300 -4.46 -26.96 12.18
CA GLU A 300 -3.35 -27.74 11.62
C GLU A 300 -3.72 -28.29 10.24
N VAL A 301 -2.91 -27.99 9.24
CA VAL A 301 -2.95 -28.63 7.92
C VAL A 301 -1.74 -29.54 7.80
N SER A 302 -1.95 -30.78 7.36
CA SER A 302 -0.84 -31.71 7.13
C SER A 302 0.08 -31.19 6.02
N ALA A 303 1.37 -31.52 6.14
CA ALA A 303 2.43 -31.01 5.27
C ALA A 303 2.23 -31.34 3.76
N ASP A 304 1.49 -32.37 3.44
CA ASP A 304 1.19 -32.78 2.05
C ASP A 304 -0.11 -32.14 1.51
N GLY A 305 -0.84 -31.39 2.33
CA GLY A 305 -2.08 -30.73 1.93
C GLY A 305 -3.25 -31.66 1.62
N THR A 306 -3.07 -32.97 1.82
CA THR A 306 -4.07 -33.98 1.43
C THR A 306 -4.99 -34.41 2.57
N GLN A 307 -4.61 -34.11 3.80
CA GLN A 307 -5.47 -34.41 4.96
C GLN A 307 -6.35 -33.24 5.33
N THR A 308 -7.59 -33.56 5.61
CA THR A 308 -8.52 -32.62 6.20
C THR A 308 -8.09 -32.27 7.60
N ALA A 309 -7.78 -31.00 7.83
CA ALA A 309 -7.61 -30.47 9.16
C ALA A 309 -8.89 -29.69 9.53
N GLU A 310 -9.29 -29.79 10.78
CA GLU A 310 -10.43 -29.08 11.30
C GLU A 310 -9.96 -28.07 12.36
N ALA A 311 -10.40 -26.83 12.22
CA ALA A 311 -10.24 -25.82 13.23
C ALA A 311 -11.58 -25.36 13.78
N LYS A 312 -11.66 -25.30 15.09
CA LYS A 312 -12.88 -24.82 15.75
C LYS A 312 -12.87 -23.29 15.77
N LEU A 313 -13.78 -22.69 15.02
CA LEU A 313 -13.95 -21.24 14.91
C LEU A 313 -14.90 -20.67 15.96
N GLY A 314 -14.62 -20.89 17.22
CA GLY A 314 -15.57 -20.63 18.32
C GLY A 314 -16.55 -21.80 18.49
N ASP A 315 -17.64 -21.58 19.19
CA ASP A 315 -18.52 -22.67 19.60
C ASP A 315 -19.40 -23.24 18.47
N ASP A 316 -19.64 -22.46 17.42
CA ASP A 316 -20.65 -22.78 16.39
C ASP A 316 -20.06 -23.11 15.00
N TYR A 317 -18.75 -22.95 14.78
CA TYR A 317 -18.16 -23.09 13.45
C TYR A 317 -16.92 -23.95 13.45
N THR A 318 -16.81 -24.80 12.45
CA THR A 318 -15.63 -25.64 12.17
C THR A 318 -15.14 -25.35 10.77
N ALA A 319 -13.85 -25.03 10.62
CA ALA A 319 -13.22 -24.92 9.31
C ALA A 319 -12.45 -26.21 9.01
N SER A 320 -12.54 -26.68 7.77
CA SER A 320 -11.82 -27.85 7.26
C SER A 320 -11.36 -27.61 5.83
N VAL A 321 -10.43 -28.46 5.37
CA VAL A 321 -9.99 -28.48 3.98
C VAL A 321 -10.63 -29.67 3.29
N GLY A 322 -11.37 -29.41 2.21
CA GLY A 322 -12.00 -30.46 1.40
C GLY A 322 -10.98 -31.25 0.56
N GLU A 323 -11.43 -32.40 0.01
CA GLU A 323 -10.59 -33.28 -0.82
C GLU A 323 -10.03 -32.58 -2.08
N ASP A 324 -10.71 -31.55 -2.56
CA ASP A 324 -10.30 -30.72 -3.69
C ASP A 324 -9.42 -29.51 -3.30
N GLY A 325 -9.01 -29.43 -2.04
CA GLY A 325 -8.19 -28.36 -1.51
C GLY A 325 -8.95 -27.06 -1.18
N LYS A 326 -10.27 -27.07 -1.24
CA LYS A 326 -11.09 -25.91 -0.92
C LYS A 326 -11.36 -25.78 0.57
N ILE A 327 -11.50 -24.55 1.03
CA ILE A 327 -11.86 -24.25 2.42
C ILE A 327 -13.37 -24.48 2.61
N LEU A 328 -13.69 -25.27 3.62
CA LEU A 328 -15.06 -25.56 4.02
C LEU A 328 -15.28 -25.00 5.43
N VAL A 329 -16.38 -24.30 5.65
CA VAL A 329 -16.88 -24.00 7.00
C VAL A 329 -18.20 -24.70 7.20
N ASN A 330 -18.28 -25.50 8.26
CA ASN A 330 -19.42 -26.39 8.49
C ASN A 330 -19.76 -27.31 7.31
N GLY A 331 -18.73 -27.73 6.56
CA GLY A 331 -18.87 -28.61 5.41
C GLY A 331 -19.29 -27.92 4.10
N GLN A 332 -19.40 -26.59 4.09
CA GLN A 332 -19.74 -25.79 2.89
C GLN A 332 -18.52 -25.02 2.39
N GLU A 333 -18.31 -25.02 1.06
CA GLU A 333 -17.29 -24.20 0.43
C GLU A 333 -17.65 -22.72 0.60
N ILE A 334 -16.77 -21.96 1.30
CA ILE A 334 -17.04 -20.57 1.63
C ILE A 334 -15.93 -19.61 1.22
N TYR A 335 -14.90 -20.08 0.56
CA TYR A 335 -13.69 -19.26 0.37
C TYR A 335 -14.01 -17.89 -0.24
N ARG A 336 -14.69 -17.85 -1.40
CA ARG A 336 -15.06 -16.58 -2.03
C ARG A 336 -16.10 -15.80 -1.22
N GLU A 337 -17.05 -16.51 -0.68
CA GLU A 337 -18.14 -15.94 0.09
C GLU A 337 -17.65 -15.42 1.44
N TYR A 338 -16.68 -16.10 2.03
CA TYR A 338 -16.06 -15.63 3.26
C TYR A 338 -15.36 -14.28 3.04
N GLN A 339 -14.60 -14.10 1.98
CA GLN A 339 -13.98 -12.82 1.63
C GLN A 339 -15.05 -11.74 1.39
N ALA A 340 -16.13 -12.06 0.68
CA ALA A 340 -17.23 -11.14 0.48
C ALA A 340 -17.85 -10.69 1.80
N ASN A 341 -18.03 -11.59 2.75
CA ASN A 341 -18.53 -11.24 4.08
C ASN A 341 -17.54 -10.42 4.92
N PHE A 342 -16.26 -10.73 4.79
CA PHE A 342 -15.22 -9.92 5.43
C PHE A 342 -15.34 -8.45 4.99
N TRP A 343 -15.38 -8.22 3.69
CA TRP A 343 -15.51 -6.89 3.12
C TRP A 343 -16.89 -6.25 3.34
N ALA A 344 -17.94 -7.06 3.49
CA ALA A 344 -19.26 -6.56 3.85
C ALA A 344 -19.34 -5.91 5.25
N GLY A 345 -18.23 -5.91 5.97
CA GLY A 345 -18.16 -5.24 7.27
C GLY A 345 -19.00 -5.88 8.34
N THR A 346 -19.38 -7.15 8.16
CA THR A 346 -20.14 -7.87 9.20
C THR A 346 -19.32 -8.01 10.47
N GLY A 347 -17.99 -7.88 10.38
CA GLY A 347 -17.06 -8.02 11.49
C GLY A 347 -17.20 -9.36 12.22
N ASN A 348 -18.14 -10.15 11.77
CA ASN A 348 -18.49 -11.43 12.37
C ASN A 348 -18.09 -12.56 11.43
N TYR A 349 -16.81 -12.87 11.45
CA TYR A 349 -16.25 -14.00 10.71
C TYR A 349 -16.84 -15.34 11.11
N LYS A 350 -17.66 -15.36 12.14
CA LYS A 350 -18.39 -16.53 12.59
C LYS A 350 -19.65 -16.79 11.78
N THR A 351 -20.07 -15.85 10.94
CA THR A 351 -21.25 -16.03 10.12
C THR A 351 -20.81 -16.61 8.79
N PRO A 352 -21.04 -17.89 8.52
CA PRO A 352 -20.86 -18.44 7.18
C PRO A 352 -21.72 -17.64 6.24
N VAL A 353 -21.21 -17.38 5.06
CA VAL A 353 -22.05 -16.80 4.04
C VAL A 353 -23.09 -17.83 3.68
N THR A 354 -24.30 -17.50 3.98
CA THR A 354 -25.41 -18.17 3.33
C THR A 354 -25.64 -17.47 2.02
N THR A 355 -25.40 -18.16 0.94
CA THR A 355 -25.80 -17.74 -0.41
C THR A 355 -27.27 -17.36 -0.47
#